data_10ff71e2e7c26e8cc8c013521e07e643
#
_entry.id   10ff71e2e7c26e8cc8c013521e07e643
#
_cell.length_a   1.000
_cell.length_b   1.000
_cell.length_c   1.000
_cell.angle_alpha   90.00
_cell.angle_beta   90.00
_cell.angle_gamma   90.00
#
_symmetry.space_group_name_H-M   'P 1'
#
loop_
_entity.id
_entity.type
_entity.pdbx_description
1 polymer ?
#
loop_
_entity_poly.entity_id
_entity_poly.type
_entity_poly.pdbx_seq_one_letter_code
_entity_poly.pdbx_strand_id
1 'polypeptide(L)'
;MPGTKQVAAGYCMYGPQTQLVLTFGRGVVMFTLDPTTGTFMLTAEDVRVDRSAKEFAINCSNMRHWEDPVKRYVAELLEGKTGVRGKDFNMRWVAAMVAEVHRILQRGGIFM
;
A
#
# COMPACT_ATOMS: atom_id res chain seq x y z
N MET A 1 -17.39 10.23 12.50
CA MET A 1 -17.68 10.70 11.13
C MET A 1 -17.23 9.60 10.17
N PRO A 2 -18.05 9.13 9.25
CA PRO A 2 -17.63 8.11 8.28
C PRO A 2 -16.56 8.64 7.34
N GLY A 3 -15.60 7.78 6.95
CA GLY A 3 -14.49 8.15 6.06
C GLY A 3 -14.91 8.70 4.70
N THR A 4 -16.11 8.39 4.26
CA THR A 4 -16.70 8.91 3.01
C THR A 4 -16.95 10.42 3.02
N LYS A 5 -16.88 11.06 4.20
CA LYS A 5 -17.03 12.52 4.34
C LYS A 5 -15.70 13.25 4.48
N GLN A 6 -14.58 12.55 4.35
CA GLN A 6 -13.25 13.19 4.36
C GLN A 6 -13.06 14.01 3.08
N VAL A 7 -12.50 15.22 3.26
CA VAL A 7 -12.19 16.13 2.15
C VAL A 7 -10.79 15.86 1.61
N ALA A 8 -9.88 15.48 2.48
CA ALA A 8 -8.49 15.17 2.16
C ALA A 8 -7.94 14.12 3.11
N ALA A 9 -6.94 13.39 2.65
CA ALA A 9 -6.16 12.48 3.47
C ALA A 9 -4.70 12.54 3.03
N GLY A 10 -3.78 12.24 3.94
CA GLY A 10 -2.37 12.21 3.60
C GLY A 10 -1.52 11.71 4.74
N TYR A 11 -0.25 11.53 4.41
CA TYR A 11 0.79 11.15 5.38
C TYR A 11 2.14 11.73 4.96
N CYS A 12 3.04 11.82 5.91
CA CYS A 12 4.43 12.13 5.66
C CYS A 12 5.28 10.91 6.03
N MET A 13 6.18 10.52 5.13
CA MET A 13 7.14 9.45 5.38
C MET A 13 8.53 10.04 5.53
N TYR A 14 9.15 9.79 6.68
CA TYR A 14 10.50 10.24 7.01
C TYR A 14 11.49 9.09 6.75
N GLY A 15 12.57 9.38 6.07
CA GLY A 15 13.61 8.42 5.73
C GLY A 15 14.78 9.10 5.02
N PRO A 16 15.56 8.37 4.21
CA PRO A 16 16.59 8.99 3.35
C PRO A 16 16.03 10.06 2.44
N GLN A 17 14.75 9.92 2.07
CA GLN A 17 13.94 10.98 1.46
C GLN A 17 12.72 11.23 2.35
N THR A 18 12.38 12.50 2.56
CA THR A 18 11.11 12.86 3.21
C THR A 18 10.07 13.11 2.14
N GLN A 19 8.98 12.34 2.17
CA GLN A 19 7.91 12.42 1.20
C GLN A 19 6.58 12.77 1.87
N LEU A 20 5.88 13.73 1.30
CA LEU A 20 4.51 14.09 1.64
C LEU A 20 3.58 13.52 0.57
N VAL A 21 2.61 12.73 0.98
CA VAL A 21 1.64 12.09 0.09
C VAL A 21 0.25 12.54 0.45
N LEU A 22 -0.49 13.05 -0.53
CA LEU A 22 -1.79 13.68 -0.33
C LEU A 22 -2.82 13.18 -1.36
N THR A 23 -4.07 13.14 -0.95
CA THR A 23 -5.21 12.99 -1.84
C THR A 23 -6.36 13.92 -1.45
N PHE A 24 -7.03 14.45 -2.45
CA PHE A 24 -8.26 15.23 -2.32
C PHE A 24 -9.46 14.51 -2.95
N GLY A 25 -9.38 13.17 -3.01
CA GLY A 25 -10.42 12.32 -3.58
C GLY A 25 -10.32 12.06 -5.09
N ARG A 26 -9.31 12.62 -5.77
CA ARG A 26 -9.07 12.44 -7.22
C ARG A 26 -7.62 12.05 -7.50
N GLY A 27 -7.28 10.79 -7.21
CA GLY A 27 -5.90 10.32 -7.31
C GLY A 27 -5.04 10.75 -6.13
N VAL A 28 -3.78 10.42 -6.18
CA VAL A 28 -2.80 10.71 -5.13
C VAL A 28 -1.66 11.50 -5.73
N VAL A 29 -1.20 12.53 -5.03
CA VAL A 29 -0.02 13.32 -5.39
C VAL A 29 1.09 13.07 -4.38
N MET A 30 2.33 13.03 -4.84
CA MET A 30 3.51 12.83 -4.00
C MET A 30 4.49 13.98 -4.17
N PHE A 31 5.01 14.45 -3.05
CA PHE A 31 6.04 15.49 -3.00
C PHE A 31 7.26 14.95 -2.26
N THR A 32 8.43 15.32 -2.71
CA THR A 32 9.69 15.01 -2.04
C THR A 32 10.30 16.31 -1.52
N LEU A 33 10.74 16.30 -0.27
CA LEU A 33 11.43 17.43 0.33
C LEU A 33 12.83 17.57 -0.27
N ASP A 34 13.12 18.73 -0.83
CA ASP A 34 14.49 19.12 -1.12
C ASP A 34 15.13 19.69 0.17
N PRO A 35 16.10 18.98 0.76
CA PRO A 35 16.72 19.41 2.02
C PRO A 35 17.56 20.70 1.86
N THR A 36 17.98 21.02 0.65
CA THR A 36 18.81 22.19 0.36
C THR A 36 18.00 23.48 0.44
N THR A 37 16.78 23.43 -0.10
CA THR A 37 15.89 24.59 -0.17
C THR A 37 14.80 24.59 0.91
N GLY A 38 14.57 23.44 1.56
CA GLY A 38 13.44 23.23 2.48
C GLY A 38 12.08 23.20 1.78
N THR A 39 12.05 22.99 0.47
CA THR A 39 10.84 23.05 -0.36
C THR A 39 10.38 21.64 -0.75
N PHE A 40 9.09 21.39 -0.69
CA PHE A 40 8.50 20.18 -1.23
C PHE A 40 8.29 20.29 -2.74
N MET A 41 8.95 19.40 -3.48
CA MET A 41 8.88 19.32 -4.94
C MET A 41 7.88 18.23 -5.34
N LEU A 42 6.95 18.56 -6.24
CA LEU A 42 6.02 17.57 -6.80
C LEU A 42 6.80 16.52 -7.60
N THR A 43 6.72 15.26 -7.20
CA THR A 43 7.46 14.16 -7.82
C THR A 43 6.57 13.12 -8.50
N ALA A 44 5.29 13.04 -8.16
CA ALA A 44 4.34 12.19 -8.86
C ALA A 44 2.91 12.75 -8.78
N GLU A 45 2.18 12.63 -9.88
CA GLU A 45 0.77 13.04 -10.02
C GLU A 45 -0.09 11.83 -10.37
N ASP A 46 -1.36 11.87 -9.94
CA ASP A 46 -2.38 10.85 -10.24
C ASP A 46 -1.91 9.41 -9.99
N VAL A 47 -1.18 9.19 -8.90
CA VAL A 47 -0.71 7.86 -8.51
C VAL A 47 -1.92 6.99 -8.18
N ARG A 48 -1.98 5.82 -8.82
CA ARG A 48 -3.05 4.84 -8.65
C ARG A 48 -2.48 3.46 -8.42
N VAL A 49 -3.15 2.68 -7.57
CA VAL A 49 -2.76 1.29 -7.31
C VAL A 49 -2.96 0.44 -8.56
N ASP A 50 -1.93 -0.29 -8.96
CA ASP A 50 -2.02 -1.25 -10.07
C ASP A 50 -2.96 -2.40 -9.70
N ARG A 51 -3.94 -2.65 -10.59
CA ARG A 51 -4.92 -3.74 -10.42
C ARG A 51 -4.32 -5.14 -10.62
N SER A 52 -3.18 -5.25 -11.27
CA SER A 52 -2.51 -6.51 -11.60
C SER A 52 -1.33 -6.84 -10.70
N ALA A 53 -1.17 -6.12 -9.61
CA ALA A 53 -0.06 -6.28 -8.68
C ALA A 53 0.04 -7.70 -8.10
N LYS A 54 1.26 -8.07 -7.73
CA LYS A 54 1.59 -9.41 -7.21
C LYS A 54 2.11 -9.36 -5.77
N GLU A 55 1.74 -8.35 -5.03
CA GLU A 55 2.15 -8.19 -3.63
C GLU A 55 0.93 -8.15 -2.70
N PHE A 56 1.09 -8.71 -1.51
CA PHE A 56 0.09 -8.61 -0.45
C PHE A 56 0.77 -8.47 0.91
N ALA A 57 0.08 -7.86 1.84
CA ALA A 57 0.52 -7.67 3.21
C ALA A 57 -0.58 -8.11 4.17
N ILE A 58 -0.23 -8.99 5.10
CA ILE A 58 -1.12 -9.45 6.16
C ILE A 58 -0.31 -9.88 7.38
N ASN A 59 -0.83 -9.62 8.57
CA ASN A 59 -0.22 -10.11 9.79
C ASN A 59 -0.50 -11.61 9.98
N CYS A 60 0.42 -12.45 9.52
CA CYS A 60 0.31 -13.91 9.65
C CYS A 60 0.26 -14.41 11.10
N SER A 61 0.69 -13.62 12.08
CA SER A 61 0.56 -13.98 13.49
C SER A 61 -0.90 -14.12 13.94
N ASN A 62 -1.81 -13.49 13.21
CA ASN A 62 -3.24 -13.55 13.46
C ASN A 62 -3.96 -14.65 12.69
N MET A 63 -3.26 -15.49 11.95
CA MET A 63 -3.86 -16.54 11.10
C MET A 63 -4.84 -17.45 11.85
N ARG A 64 -4.56 -17.73 13.13
CA ARG A 64 -5.45 -18.53 14.00
C ARG A 64 -6.84 -17.90 14.20
N HIS A 65 -6.95 -16.59 14.04
CA HIS A 65 -8.17 -15.81 14.26
C HIS A 65 -8.83 -15.36 12.94
N TRP A 66 -8.22 -15.65 11.79
CA TRP A 66 -8.82 -15.29 10.52
C TRP A 66 -10.07 -16.12 10.24
N GLU A 67 -11.04 -15.48 9.63
CA GLU A 67 -12.19 -16.18 9.07
C GLU A 67 -11.79 -17.05 7.87
N ASP A 68 -12.56 -18.10 7.59
CA ASP A 68 -12.24 -19.06 6.52
C ASP A 68 -12.08 -18.43 5.13
N PRO A 69 -12.85 -17.42 4.71
CA PRO A 69 -12.62 -16.74 3.43
C PRO A 69 -11.22 -16.10 3.34
N VAL A 70 -10.72 -15.50 4.43
CA VAL A 70 -9.38 -14.89 4.47
C VAL A 70 -8.30 -15.95 4.40
N LYS A 71 -8.45 -17.03 5.18
CA LYS A 71 -7.51 -18.18 5.13
C LYS A 71 -7.41 -18.76 3.73
N ARG A 72 -8.54 -18.99 3.10
CA ARG A 72 -8.61 -19.50 1.73
C ARG A 72 -7.94 -18.54 0.75
N TYR A 73 -8.23 -17.26 0.82
CA TYR A 73 -7.63 -16.25 -0.06
C TYR A 73 -6.11 -16.24 0.06
N VAL A 74 -5.58 -16.22 1.27
CA VAL A 74 -4.13 -16.22 1.51
C VAL A 74 -3.49 -17.52 1.04
N ALA A 75 -4.14 -18.69 1.27
CA ALA A 75 -3.66 -19.97 0.77
C ALA A 75 -3.54 -19.97 -0.76
N GLU A 76 -4.55 -19.48 -1.48
CA GLU A 76 -4.51 -19.34 -2.94
C GLU A 76 -3.38 -18.41 -3.44
N LEU A 77 -3.04 -17.36 -2.69
CA LEU A 77 -1.92 -16.49 -3.04
C LEU A 77 -0.57 -17.19 -2.85
N LEU A 78 -0.45 -18.03 -1.82
CA LEU A 78 0.78 -18.76 -1.50
C LEU A 78 1.04 -19.97 -2.40
N GLU A 79 0.00 -20.56 -2.99
CA GLU A 79 0.13 -21.67 -3.96
C GLU A 79 0.89 -21.26 -5.22
N GLY A 80 0.91 -19.97 -5.55
CA GLY A 80 1.67 -19.44 -6.67
C GLY A 80 1.17 -19.96 -8.03
N LYS A 81 2.12 -20.24 -8.93
CA LYS A 81 1.83 -20.67 -10.31
C LYS A 81 1.07 -21.97 -10.40
N THR A 82 1.19 -22.85 -9.42
CA THR A 82 0.53 -24.15 -9.38
C THR A 82 -0.91 -24.08 -8.89
N GLY A 83 -1.29 -23.00 -8.27
CA GLY A 83 -2.62 -22.76 -7.73
C GLY A 83 -3.59 -22.13 -8.74
N VAL A 84 -4.81 -21.92 -8.29
CA VAL A 84 -5.93 -21.41 -9.09
C VAL A 84 -5.68 -20.03 -9.71
N ARG A 85 -4.75 -19.25 -9.13
CA ARG A 85 -4.41 -17.91 -9.62
C ARG A 85 -3.33 -17.90 -10.71
N GLY A 86 -2.62 -19.00 -10.91
CA GLY A 86 -1.66 -19.21 -12.00
C GLY A 86 -0.44 -18.27 -12.00
N LYS A 87 -0.16 -17.58 -10.90
CA LYS A 87 0.97 -16.65 -10.77
C LYS A 87 1.48 -16.55 -9.34
N ASP A 88 2.76 -16.25 -9.20
CA ASP A 88 3.39 -16.07 -7.89
C ASP A 88 3.04 -14.71 -7.28
N PHE A 89 2.78 -14.70 -5.98
CA PHE A 89 2.54 -13.49 -5.20
C PHE A 89 3.57 -13.40 -4.07
N ASN A 90 4.04 -12.20 -3.79
CA ASN A 90 5.00 -11.93 -2.74
C ASN A 90 4.32 -11.34 -1.51
N MET A 91 4.46 -12.02 -0.38
CA MET A 91 4.07 -11.45 0.89
C MET A 91 5.12 -10.45 1.35
N ARG A 92 4.66 -9.26 1.72
CA ARG A 92 5.47 -8.19 2.32
C ARG A 92 4.80 -7.75 3.61
N TRP A 93 5.54 -7.64 4.67
CA TRP A 93 5.03 -7.19 5.96
C TRP A 93 6.05 -6.31 6.66
N VAL A 94 5.75 -5.05 6.86
CA VAL A 94 6.61 -4.06 7.52
C VAL A 94 6.09 -3.73 8.92
N ALA A 95 4.83 -4.03 9.19
CA ALA A 95 4.12 -3.73 10.44
C ALA A 95 4.02 -2.21 10.75
N ALA A 96 4.15 -1.37 9.72
CA ALA A 96 4.01 0.08 9.83
C ALA A 96 3.04 0.58 8.74
N MET A 97 1.88 1.09 9.17
CA MET A 97 0.78 1.49 8.25
C MET A 97 1.26 2.44 7.16
N VAL A 98 2.02 3.47 7.50
CA VAL A 98 2.51 4.46 6.53
C VAL A 98 3.41 3.82 5.48
N ALA A 99 4.35 2.95 5.90
CA ALA A 99 5.27 2.26 4.99
C ALA A 99 4.52 1.27 4.08
N GLU A 100 3.53 0.55 4.61
CA GLU A 100 2.71 -0.38 3.83
C GLU A 100 1.88 0.36 2.77
N VAL A 101 1.17 1.43 3.15
CA VAL A 101 0.37 2.24 2.23
C VAL A 101 1.26 2.84 1.14
N HIS A 102 2.43 3.38 1.51
CA HIS A 102 3.36 3.99 0.56
C HIS A 102 3.87 2.97 -0.47
N ARG A 103 4.27 1.78 -0.01
CA ARG A 103 4.70 0.70 -0.90
C ARG A 103 3.58 0.27 -1.85
N ILE A 104 2.35 0.11 -1.36
CA ILE A 104 1.21 -0.31 -2.17
C ILE A 104 0.84 0.75 -3.20
N LEU A 105 0.87 2.02 -2.85
CA LEU A 105 0.65 3.10 -3.80
C LEU A 105 1.68 3.11 -4.95
N GLN A 106 2.94 2.75 -4.67
CA GLN A 106 4.00 2.73 -5.68
C GLN A 106 4.08 1.43 -6.47
N ARG A 107 3.84 0.28 -5.85
CA ARG A 107 4.08 -1.05 -6.42
C ARG A 107 2.82 -1.86 -6.67
N GLY A 108 1.71 -1.37 -6.18
CA GLY A 108 0.47 -2.11 -6.15
C GLY A 108 0.45 -3.17 -5.04
N GLY A 109 -0.69 -3.82 -4.89
CA GLY A 109 -0.91 -4.85 -3.89
C GLY A 109 -2.14 -4.61 -3.04
N ILE A 110 -2.28 -5.43 -2.02
CA ILE A 110 -3.36 -5.34 -1.04
C ILE A 110 -2.80 -5.42 0.37
N PHE A 111 -3.39 -4.66 1.28
CA PHE A 111 -3.15 -4.73 2.72
C PHE A 111 -4.41 -5.24 3.42
N MET A 112 -4.22 -6.24 4.31
CA MET A 112 -5.31 -6.92 5.01
C MET A 112 -5.01 -7.04 6.52
#